data_3d690bf49716c48a09eae473f4bf56aa
#
_entry.id   3d690bf49716c48a09eae473f4bf56aa
#
_cell.length_a   1.000
_cell.length_b   1.000
_cell.length_c   1.000
_cell.angle_alpha   90.00
_cell.angle_beta   90.00
_cell.angle_gamma   90.00
#
_symmetry.space_group_name_H-M   'P 1'
#
loop_
_entity.id
_entity.type
_entity.pdbx_description
1 polymer ?
#
loop_
_entity_poly.entity_id
_entity_poly.type
_entity_poly.pdbx_seq_one_letter_code
_entity_poly.pdbx_strand_id
1 'polypeptide(L)'
;SVSRGLGDVYKRQAILRAMGRRTNQAQIRDVVSRLRKAMPDITIRTTLITGFPGETKEQHDALMQFVDEMEFERLGVFTYSPEEGTRAADMPDQIDEDVKKQWQEEIMALQQEVSYDNNQKMIGKVLQVLIEGYLYQDDVYMGRSYREAPNVDGYIFVSAEEEIVSGEMVTVRITDANEYDLIGEVVYEFTE
;
A
#
# COMPACT_ATOMS: atom_id res chain seq x y z
N SER A 1 -29.35 20.35 -4.31
CA SER A 1 -28.66 19.05 -4.33
C SER A 1 -27.20 19.11 -3.81
N VAL A 2 -26.95 19.87 -2.74
CA VAL A 2 -25.60 20.04 -2.15
C VAL A 2 -25.45 19.26 -0.83
N SER A 3 -26.48 18.52 -0.43
CA SER A 3 -26.56 17.90 0.90
C SER A 3 -26.00 16.47 1.01
N ARG A 4 -25.63 15.78 -0.09
CA ARG A 4 -25.15 14.40 -0.03
C ARG A 4 -23.68 14.27 0.39
N GLY A 5 -22.81 15.20 0.04
CA GLY A 5 -21.38 15.13 0.36
C GLY A 5 -21.02 15.48 1.81
N LEU A 6 -21.83 16.28 2.49
CA LEU A 6 -21.55 16.67 3.89
C LEU A 6 -21.94 15.59 4.91
N GLY A 7 -22.97 14.78 4.63
CA GLY A 7 -23.41 13.70 5.51
C GLY A 7 -22.38 12.58 5.63
N ASP A 8 -21.72 12.21 4.54
CA ASP A 8 -20.77 11.11 4.49
C ASP A 8 -19.43 11.48 5.13
N VAL A 9 -18.99 12.72 5.00
CA VAL A 9 -17.80 13.24 5.71
C VAL A 9 -18.00 13.23 7.22
N TYR A 10 -19.21 13.57 7.71
CA TYR A 10 -19.51 13.55 9.15
C TYR A 10 -19.59 12.13 9.72
N LYS A 11 -20.18 11.18 9.00
CA LYS A 11 -20.30 9.78 9.47
C LYS A 11 -18.95 9.10 9.62
N ARG A 12 -17.99 9.31 8.70
CA ARG A 12 -16.62 8.78 8.82
C ARG A 12 -15.82 9.41 9.93
N GLN A 13 -16.04 10.69 10.22
CA GLN A 13 -15.43 11.34 11.38
C GLN A 13 -15.91 10.70 12.69
N ALA A 14 -17.12 10.13 12.71
CA ALA A 14 -17.63 9.42 13.87
C ALA A 14 -16.81 8.14 14.17
N ILE A 15 -16.51 7.33 13.17
CA ILE A 15 -15.68 6.12 13.31
C ILE A 15 -14.25 6.49 13.74
N LEU A 16 -13.60 7.44 13.06
CA LEU A 16 -12.25 7.89 13.45
C LEU A 16 -12.19 8.41 14.88
N ARG A 17 -13.21 9.16 15.30
CA ARG A 17 -13.33 9.63 16.69
C ARG A 17 -13.58 8.50 17.68
N ALA A 18 -14.42 7.52 17.32
CA ALA A 18 -14.68 6.34 18.13
C ALA A 18 -13.40 5.50 18.32
N MET A 19 -12.54 5.45 17.32
CA MET A 19 -11.18 4.87 17.37
C MET A 19 -10.16 5.76 18.12
N GLY A 20 -10.57 6.92 18.66
CA GLY A 20 -9.67 7.86 19.32
C GLY A 20 -8.75 8.66 18.39
N ARG A 21 -8.98 8.63 17.07
CA ARG A 21 -8.21 9.40 16.10
C ARG A 21 -8.65 10.85 16.08
N ARG A 22 -7.68 11.78 16.09
CA ARG A 22 -7.94 13.23 16.06
C ARG A 22 -7.91 13.82 14.64
N THR A 23 -7.37 13.08 13.68
CA THR A 23 -7.32 13.49 12.28
C THR A 23 -8.61 13.18 11.55
N ASN A 24 -8.94 14.00 10.57
CA ASN A 24 -10.06 13.78 9.67
C ASN A 24 -9.55 13.43 8.25
N GLN A 25 -10.44 12.97 7.39
CA GLN A 25 -10.13 12.55 6.03
C GLN A 25 -9.50 13.69 5.18
N ALA A 26 -9.97 14.92 5.35
CA ALA A 26 -9.41 16.08 4.63
C ALA A 26 -7.96 16.35 5.03
N GLN A 27 -7.64 16.22 6.31
CA GLN A 27 -6.27 16.34 6.82
C GLN A 27 -5.36 15.23 6.28
N ILE A 28 -5.85 13.99 6.18
CA ILE A 28 -5.09 12.88 5.60
C ILE A 28 -4.79 13.16 4.13
N ARG A 29 -5.79 13.59 3.34
CA ARG A 29 -5.60 13.99 1.94
C ARG A 29 -4.58 15.12 1.80
N ASP A 30 -4.67 16.15 2.64
CA ASP A 30 -3.73 17.28 2.63
C ASP A 30 -2.29 16.80 2.89
N VAL A 31 -2.10 15.99 3.92
CA VAL A 31 -0.77 15.45 4.25
C VAL A 31 -0.19 14.64 3.10
N VAL A 32 -0.96 13.70 2.52
CA VAL A 32 -0.50 12.88 1.38
C VAL A 32 -0.18 13.76 0.17
N SER A 33 -1.04 14.71 -0.16
CA SER A 33 -0.83 15.65 -1.27
C SER A 33 0.45 16.47 -1.08
N ARG A 34 0.70 16.97 0.13
CA ARG A 34 1.91 17.73 0.46
C ARG A 34 3.17 16.87 0.39
N LEU A 35 3.11 15.63 0.86
CA LEU A 35 4.23 14.68 0.77
C LEU A 35 4.59 14.40 -0.69
N ARG A 36 3.61 14.06 -1.52
CA ARG A 36 3.83 13.79 -2.96
C ARG A 36 4.33 15.02 -3.72
N LYS A 37 3.84 16.22 -3.35
CA LYS A 37 4.34 17.47 -3.94
C LYS A 37 5.79 17.77 -3.55
N ALA A 38 6.17 17.50 -2.31
CA ALA A 38 7.53 17.75 -1.82
C ALA A 38 8.53 16.67 -2.26
N MET A 39 8.06 15.44 -2.39
CA MET A 39 8.84 14.25 -2.75
C MET A 39 8.08 13.43 -3.80
N PRO A 40 8.20 13.73 -5.10
CA PRO A 40 7.40 13.09 -6.15
C PRO A 40 7.55 11.56 -6.23
N ASP A 41 8.70 11.04 -5.83
CA ASP A 41 8.99 9.59 -5.85
C ASP A 41 8.75 8.90 -4.49
N ILE A 42 8.10 9.58 -3.54
CA ILE A 42 7.83 8.98 -2.23
C ILE A 42 6.93 7.75 -2.36
N THR A 43 7.29 6.69 -1.65
CA THR A 43 6.44 5.51 -1.46
C THR A 43 5.69 5.64 -0.14
N ILE A 44 4.37 5.78 -0.21
CA ILE A 44 3.52 5.95 0.97
C ILE A 44 2.91 4.60 1.34
N ARG A 45 3.18 4.19 2.60
CA ARG A 45 2.58 3.02 3.20
C ARG A 45 1.49 3.43 4.19
N THR A 46 0.36 2.74 4.17
CA THR A 46 -0.69 2.90 5.18
C THR A 46 -1.29 1.56 5.59
N THR A 47 -2.01 1.61 6.70
CA THR A 47 -2.76 0.45 7.21
C THR A 47 -4.17 0.90 7.55
N LEU A 48 -5.16 0.13 7.13
CA LEU A 48 -6.57 0.36 7.41
C LEU A 48 -7.11 -0.73 8.33
N ILE A 49 -8.14 -0.37 9.09
CA ILE A 49 -8.97 -1.30 9.83
C ILE A 49 -10.39 -1.15 9.28
N THR A 50 -11.01 -2.26 8.90
CA THR A 50 -12.40 -2.35 8.46
C THR A 50 -13.24 -3.17 9.41
N GLY A 51 -14.56 -2.95 9.43
CA GLY A 51 -15.49 -3.64 10.32
C GLY A 51 -15.43 -3.16 11.77
N PHE A 52 -15.04 -1.90 12.01
CA PHE A 52 -15.12 -1.30 13.35
C PHE A 52 -16.60 -1.22 13.80
N PRO A 53 -16.92 -1.42 15.11
CA PRO A 53 -18.28 -1.35 15.60
C PRO A 53 -19.04 -0.10 15.13
N GLY A 54 -20.21 -0.28 14.54
CA GLY A 54 -21.05 0.79 13.98
C GLY A 54 -20.63 1.29 12.59
N GLU A 55 -19.64 0.66 11.94
CA GLU A 55 -19.34 0.95 10.53
C GLU A 55 -20.49 0.48 9.65
N THR A 56 -20.88 1.29 8.65
CA THR A 56 -21.96 0.98 7.71
C THR A 56 -21.40 0.67 6.32
N LYS A 57 -22.24 0.01 5.49
CA LYS A 57 -21.85 -0.26 4.08
C LYS A 57 -21.51 1.02 3.31
N GLU A 58 -22.23 2.12 3.54
CA GLU A 58 -21.93 3.41 2.90
C GLU A 58 -20.59 3.98 3.35
N GLN A 59 -20.17 3.70 4.60
CA GLN A 59 -18.86 4.09 5.10
C GLN A 59 -17.75 3.23 4.51
N HIS A 60 -18.00 1.93 4.33
CA HIS A 60 -17.11 1.04 3.61
C HIS A 60 -16.94 1.48 2.15
N ASP A 61 -18.05 1.72 1.42
CA ASP A 61 -18.00 2.17 0.02
C ASP A 61 -17.20 3.48 -0.13
N ALA A 62 -17.39 4.38 0.81
CA ALA A 62 -16.66 5.62 0.82
C ALA A 62 -15.18 5.41 1.26
N LEU A 63 -14.80 4.33 1.99
CA LEU A 63 -13.41 3.94 2.22
C LEU A 63 -12.77 3.38 0.94
N MET A 64 -13.51 2.57 0.20
CA MET A 64 -13.11 2.08 -1.13
C MET A 64 -12.78 3.25 -2.07
N GLN A 65 -13.69 4.22 -2.18
CA GLN A 65 -13.45 5.43 -2.98
C GLN A 65 -12.20 6.20 -2.50
N PHE A 66 -11.97 6.29 -1.20
CA PHE A 66 -10.78 6.93 -0.66
C PHE A 66 -9.49 6.20 -1.04
N VAL A 67 -9.48 4.88 -1.00
CA VAL A 67 -8.31 4.06 -1.42
C VAL A 67 -8.02 4.27 -2.89
N ASP A 68 -9.03 4.22 -3.74
CA ASP A 68 -8.95 4.47 -5.17
C ASP A 68 -8.37 5.87 -5.49
N GLU A 69 -8.93 6.91 -4.87
CA GLU A 69 -8.47 8.29 -5.06
C GLU A 69 -7.05 8.55 -4.54
N MET A 70 -6.64 7.86 -3.49
CA MET A 70 -5.34 8.10 -2.86
C MET A 70 -4.21 7.32 -3.50
N GLU A 71 -4.49 6.25 -4.22
CA GLU A 71 -3.50 5.41 -4.94
C GLU A 71 -2.25 5.12 -4.09
N PHE A 72 -2.44 4.62 -2.86
CA PHE A 72 -1.31 4.29 -1.99
C PHE A 72 -0.42 3.21 -2.62
N GLU A 73 0.89 3.41 -2.58
CA GLU A 73 1.85 2.44 -3.12
C GLU A 73 1.86 1.14 -2.32
N ARG A 74 1.61 1.25 -1.02
CA ARG A 74 1.53 0.08 -0.11
C ARG A 74 0.38 0.27 0.87
N LEU A 75 -0.53 -0.70 0.93
CA LEU A 75 -1.67 -0.66 1.84
C LEU A 75 -1.92 -2.06 2.39
N GLY A 76 -2.06 -2.17 3.70
CA GLY A 76 -2.54 -3.35 4.39
C GLY A 76 -3.90 -3.11 5.03
N VAL A 77 -4.75 -4.11 5.05
CA VAL A 77 -6.09 -4.04 5.65
C VAL A 77 -6.26 -5.14 6.68
N PHE A 78 -6.66 -4.76 7.88
CA PHE A 78 -7.03 -5.69 8.95
C PHE A 78 -8.51 -5.58 9.24
N THR A 79 -9.13 -6.70 9.58
CA THR A 79 -10.46 -6.70 10.19
C THR A 79 -10.34 -6.25 11.65
N TYR A 80 -11.33 -5.50 12.13
CA TYR A 80 -11.41 -5.19 13.55
C TYR A 80 -11.58 -6.48 14.36
N SER A 81 -10.72 -6.66 15.37
CA SER A 81 -10.81 -7.73 16.36
C SER A 81 -11.11 -7.12 17.74
N PRO A 82 -12.15 -7.59 18.45
CA PRO A 82 -12.44 -7.10 19.80
C PRO A 82 -11.41 -7.62 20.80
N GLU A 83 -10.69 -6.70 21.42
CA GLU A 83 -9.71 -6.98 22.49
C GLU A 83 -10.34 -6.76 23.85
N GLU A 84 -10.23 -7.74 24.74
CA GLU A 84 -10.78 -7.68 26.11
C GLU A 84 -10.29 -6.43 26.86
N GLY A 85 -11.21 -5.77 27.56
CA GLY A 85 -10.92 -4.57 28.34
C GLY A 85 -10.79 -3.28 27.51
N THR A 86 -11.04 -3.33 26.21
CA THR A 86 -11.08 -2.13 25.37
C THR A 86 -12.49 -1.59 25.24
N ARG A 87 -12.63 -0.26 25.17
CA ARG A 87 -13.92 0.40 24.96
C ARG A 87 -14.61 -0.08 23.68
N ALA A 88 -13.86 -0.41 22.65
CA ALA A 88 -14.40 -0.83 21.37
C ALA A 88 -15.02 -2.24 21.44
N ALA A 89 -14.51 -3.13 22.30
CA ALA A 89 -15.08 -4.45 22.51
C ALA A 89 -16.48 -4.38 23.14
N ASP A 90 -16.72 -3.37 23.99
CA ASP A 90 -18.01 -3.15 24.67
C ASP A 90 -19.00 -2.30 23.85
N MET A 91 -18.61 -1.82 22.67
CA MET A 91 -19.50 -1.03 21.81
C MET A 91 -20.64 -1.89 21.25
N PRO A 92 -21.86 -1.34 21.13
CA PRO A 92 -22.94 -1.97 20.39
C PRO A 92 -22.60 -2.01 18.88
N ASP A 93 -23.44 -2.67 18.13
CA ASP A 93 -23.37 -2.72 16.66
C ASP A 93 -22.06 -3.35 16.15
N GLN A 94 -21.60 -4.41 16.82
CA GLN A 94 -20.50 -5.24 16.33
C GLN A 94 -20.83 -5.80 14.94
N ILE A 95 -19.88 -5.74 14.04
CA ILE A 95 -20.03 -6.24 12.67
C ILE A 95 -19.78 -7.75 12.65
N ASP A 96 -20.55 -8.47 11.87
CA ASP A 96 -20.37 -9.90 11.64
C ASP A 96 -19.01 -10.20 11.02
N GLU A 97 -18.36 -11.29 11.42
CA GLU A 97 -17.01 -11.64 10.95
C GLU A 97 -16.95 -11.89 9.45
N ASP A 98 -18.01 -12.49 8.88
CA ASP A 98 -18.08 -12.73 7.42
C ASP A 98 -18.17 -11.40 6.65
N VAL A 99 -18.89 -10.41 7.18
CA VAL A 99 -18.97 -9.06 6.59
C VAL A 99 -17.62 -8.34 6.68
N LYS A 100 -16.93 -8.40 7.82
CA LYS A 100 -15.60 -7.81 7.99
C LYS A 100 -14.61 -8.41 6.99
N LYS A 101 -14.64 -9.73 6.84
CA LYS A 101 -13.76 -10.45 5.92
C LYS A 101 -14.06 -10.08 4.48
N GLN A 102 -15.34 -10.03 4.08
CA GLN A 102 -15.74 -9.57 2.77
C GLN A 102 -15.22 -8.14 2.49
N TRP A 103 -15.41 -7.21 3.41
CA TRP A 103 -14.93 -5.83 3.26
C TRP A 103 -13.42 -5.75 3.15
N GLN A 104 -12.69 -6.56 3.91
CA GLN A 104 -11.24 -6.67 3.78
C GLN A 104 -10.84 -7.15 2.39
N GLU A 105 -11.48 -8.20 1.88
CA GLU A 105 -11.22 -8.76 0.55
C GLU A 105 -11.51 -7.74 -0.55
N GLU A 106 -12.62 -6.99 -0.47
CA GLU A 106 -12.98 -5.93 -1.41
C GLU A 106 -11.90 -4.83 -1.47
N ILE A 107 -11.41 -4.34 -0.31
CA ILE A 107 -10.36 -3.31 -0.26
C ILE A 107 -9.04 -3.88 -0.78
N MET A 108 -8.69 -5.11 -0.44
CA MET A 108 -7.44 -5.72 -0.89
C MET A 108 -7.43 -5.99 -2.39
N ALA A 109 -8.58 -6.37 -2.98
CA ALA A 109 -8.71 -6.52 -4.43
C ALA A 109 -8.50 -5.18 -5.15
N LEU A 110 -9.12 -4.10 -4.68
CA LEU A 110 -8.90 -2.75 -5.22
C LEU A 110 -7.42 -2.33 -5.07
N GLN A 111 -6.82 -2.58 -3.91
CA GLN A 111 -5.42 -2.25 -3.69
C GLN A 111 -4.47 -3.03 -4.61
N GLN A 112 -4.81 -4.26 -4.97
CA GLN A 112 -4.04 -5.05 -5.92
C GLN A 112 -4.01 -4.38 -7.30
N GLU A 113 -5.15 -3.86 -7.78
CA GLU A 113 -5.24 -3.11 -9.04
C GLU A 113 -4.41 -1.82 -8.96
N VAL A 114 -4.55 -1.03 -7.88
CA VAL A 114 -3.77 0.18 -7.64
C VAL A 114 -2.26 -0.12 -7.59
N SER A 115 -1.88 -1.22 -6.95
CA SER A 115 -0.48 -1.63 -6.84
C SER A 115 0.10 -2.01 -8.19
N TYR A 116 -0.67 -2.75 -9.00
CA TYR A 116 -0.30 -3.08 -10.38
C TYR A 116 -0.06 -1.81 -11.21
N ASP A 117 -1.00 -0.87 -11.21
CA ASP A 117 -0.88 0.38 -11.96
C ASP A 117 0.31 1.22 -11.51
N ASN A 118 0.57 1.28 -10.21
CA ASN A 118 1.73 1.99 -9.66
C ASN A 118 3.06 1.31 -10.03
N ASN A 119 3.10 -0.02 -10.07
CA ASN A 119 4.27 -0.77 -10.49
C ASN A 119 4.51 -0.64 -12.01
N GLN A 120 3.46 -0.64 -12.83
CA GLN A 120 3.57 -0.38 -14.28
C GLN A 120 4.20 1.00 -14.58
N LYS A 121 3.93 2.02 -13.76
CA LYS A 121 4.56 3.36 -13.87
C LYS A 121 6.07 3.34 -13.58
N MET A 122 6.60 2.24 -13.05
CA MET A 122 8.03 2.08 -12.79
C MET A 122 8.82 1.56 -13.98
N ILE A 123 8.17 0.98 -14.98
CA ILE A 123 8.85 0.47 -16.19
C ILE A 123 9.61 1.59 -16.89
N GLY A 124 10.88 1.33 -17.21
CA GLY A 124 11.82 2.27 -17.78
C GLY A 124 12.58 3.15 -16.76
N LYS A 125 12.15 3.18 -15.50
CA LYS A 125 12.89 3.90 -14.45
C LYS A 125 14.14 3.14 -14.04
N VAL A 126 15.12 3.89 -13.54
CA VAL A 126 16.39 3.37 -13.03
C VAL A 126 16.42 3.53 -11.52
N LEU A 127 16.69 2.45 -10.81
CA LEU A 127 16.70 2.38 -9.35
C LEU A 127 18.05 1.87 -8.83
N GLN A 128 18.41 2.28 -7.61
CA GLN A 128 19.44 1.63 -6.84
C GLN A 128 18.81 0.46 -6.08
N VAL A 129 19.32 -0.74 -6.29
CA VAL A 129 18.79 -1.99 -5.74
C VAL A 129 19.86 -2.68 -4.90
N LEU A 130 19.53 -2.95 -3.65
CA LEU A 130 20.33 -3.79 -2.78
C LEU A 130 20.03 -5.25 -3.08
N ILE A 131 21.03 -6.00 -3.51
CA ILE A 131 20.90 -7.44 -3.77
C ILE A 131 20.92 -8.19 -2.44
N GLU A 132 19.90 -9.02 -2.21
CA GLU A 132 19.73 -9.79 -0.98
C GLU A 132 19.99 -11.28 -1.19
N GLY A 133 19.87 -11.78 -2.43
CA GLY A 133 20.11 -13.18 -2.74
C GLY A 133 20.02 -13.50 -4.22
N TYR A 134 20.22 -14.80 -4.52
CA TYR A 134 20.14 -15.34 -5.87
C TYR A 134 19.19 -16.54 -5.91
N LEU A 135 18.31 -16.57 -6.89
CA LEU A 135 17.34 -17.64 -7.11
C LEU A 135 17.88 -18.57 -8.22
N TYR A 136 18.50 -19.67 -7.81
CA TYR A 136 19.14 -20.61 -8.75
C TYR A 136 18.19 -21.26 -9.76
N GLN A 137 16.90 -21.37 -9.44
CA GLN A 137 15.91 -22.00 -10.33
C GLN A 137 15.54 -21.08 -11.51
N ASP A 138 15.51 -19.79 -11.25
CA ASP A 138 15.05 -18.77 -12.21
C ASP A 138 16.21 -17.98 -12.84
N ASP A 139 17.44 -18.23 -12.35
CA ASP A 139 18.67 -17.56 -12.81
C ASP A 139 18.60 -16.04 -12.68
N VAL A 140 18.05 -15.56 -11.55
CA VAL A 140 17.89 -14.12 -11.26
C VAL A 140 18.32 -13.78 -9.84
N TYR A 141 18.78 -12.56 -9.65
CA TYR A 141 19.02 -11.99 -8.34
C TYR A 141 17.71 -11.44 -7.77
N MET A 142 17.61 -11.45 -6.45
CA MET A 142 16.49 -10.89 -5.69
C MET A 142 17.01 -9.73 -4.86
N GLY A 143 16.36 -8.58 -4.98
CA GLY A 143 16.76 -7.40 -4.25
C GLY A 143 15.60 -6.48 -3.91
N ARG A 144 15.92 -5.35 -3.34
CA ARG A 144 14.96 -4.28 -2.98
C ARG A 144 15.57 -2.91 -3.19
N SER A 145 14.72 -1.94 -3.48
CA SER A 145 15.09 -0.52 -3.53
C SER A 145 14.64 0.21 -2.26
N TYR A 146 14.62 1.54 -2.30
CA TYR A 146 14.04 2.36 -1.23
C TYR A 146 12.52 2.17 -1.06
N ARG A 147 11.86 1.55 -2.04
CA ARG A 147 10.40 1.38 -2.09
C ARG A 147 9.90 0.18 -1.30
N GLU A 148 10.71 -0.85 -1.19
CA GLU A 148 10.33 -2.14 -0.60
C GLU A 148 10.84 -2.24 0.84
N ALA A 149 9.93 -2.54 1.78
CA ALA A 149 10.28 -2.87 3.16
C ALA A 149 10.75 -4.34 3.25
N PRO A 150 11.87 -4.62 3.93
CA PRO A 150 12.40 -5.97 4.07
C PRO A 150 11.36 -6.96 4.64
N ASN A 151 11.22 -8.12 4.02
CA ASN A 151 10.33 -9.22 4.46
C ASN A 151 8.83 -8.85 4.55
N VAL A 152 8.40 -7.75 3.98
CA VAL A 152 7.00 -7.27 4.02
C VAL A 152 6.45 -7.03 2.63
N ASP A 153 7.24 -6.40 1.76
CA ASP A 153 6.84 -6.09 0.39
C ASP A 153 7.38 -7.13 -0.60
N GLY A 154 7.01 -6.98 -1.88
CA GLY A 154 7.59 -7.74 -2.98
C GLY A 154 9.06 -7.42 -3.20
N TYR A 155 9.62 -8.04 -4.22
CA TYR A 155 11.02 -7.95 -4.58
C TYR A 155 11.22 -7.26 -5.93
N ILE A 156 12.49 -6.94 -6.21
CA ILE A 156 12.95 -6.63 -7.54
C ILE A 156 13.79 -7.81 -8.00
N PHE A 157 13.32 -8.50 -9.06
CA PHE A 157 14.06 -9.57 -9.70
C PHE A 157 14.97 -8.99 -10.76
N VAL A 158 16.26 -9.26 -10.65
CA VAL A 158 17.30 -8.59 -11.42
C VAL A 158 18.08 -9.59 -12.26
N SER A 159 18.11 -9.38 -13.56
CA SER A 159 19.01 -10.09 -14.48
C SER A 159 20.36 -9.36 -14.56
N ALA A 160 21.45 -10.10 -14.53
CA ALA A 160 22.79 -9.55 -14.63
C ALA A 160 23.67 -10.46 -15.51
N GLU A 161 24.63 -9.87 -16.24
CA GLU A 161 25.64 -10.60 -17.03
C GLU A 161 26.82 -11.04 -16.16
N GLU A 162 27.08 -10.31 -15.08
CA GLU A 162 28.17 -10.58 -14.13
C GLU A 162 27.63 -11.08 -12.80
N GLU A 163 28.47 -11.84 -12.08
CA GLU A 163 28.13 -12.32 -10.76
C GLU A 163 28.06 -11.14 -9.75
N ILE A 164 26.97 -11.06 -9.00
CA ILE A 164 26.75 -10.05 -7.97
C ILE A 164 26.73 -10.71 -6.59
N VAL A 165 27.45 -10.14 -5.66
CA VAL A 165 27.49 -10.64 -4.28
C VAL A 165 26.31 -10.06 -3.47
N SER A 166 25.68 -10.91 -2.64
CA SER A 166 24.64 -10.44 -1.71
C SER A 166 25.18 -9.33 -0.81
N GLY A 167 24.41 -8.25 -0.69
CA GLY A 167 24.80 -7.02 0.00
C GLY A 167 25.33 -5.92 -0.92
N GLU A 168 25.55 -6.18 -2.19
CA GLU A 168 25.93 -5.16 -3.16
C GLU A 168 24.74 -4.29 -3.57
N MET A 169 25.06 -3.03 -3.87
CA MET A 169 24.11 -2.06 -4.42
C MET A 169 24.37 -1.89 -5.91
N VAL A 170 23.38 -2.21 -6.74
CA VAL A 170 23.50 -2.12 -8.20
C VAL A 170 22.47 -1.17 -8.78
N THR A 171 22.81 -0.61 -9.94
CA THR A 171 21.89 0.23 -10.71
C THR A 171 21.07 -0.65 -11.64
N VAL A 172 19.73 -0.62 -11.51
CA VAL A 172 18.81 -1.49 -12.23
C VAL A 172 17.81 -0.66 -13.02
N ARG A 173 17.64 -0.97 -14.29
CA ARG A 173 16.54 -0.48 -15.11
C ARG A 173 15.36 -1.43 -15.00
N ILE A 174 14.19 -0.93 -14.60
CA ILE A 174 12.97 -1.73 -14.55
C ILE A 174 12.46 -1.98 -15.96
N THR A 175 12.26 -3.25 -16.29
CA THR A 175 11.83 -3.71 -17.63
C THR A 175 10.42 -4.25 -17.64
N ASP A 176 9.94 -4.76 -16.49
CA ASP A 176 8.58 -5.30 -16.32
C ASP A 176 8.12 -5.18 -14.87
N ALA A 177 6.83 -5.41 -14.63
CA ALA A 177 6.23 -5.34 -13.29
C ALA A 177 4.94 -6.15 -13.22
N ASN A 178 4.69 -6.75 -12.05
CA ASN A 178 3.40 -7.34 -11.68
C ASN A 178 2.78 -6.59 -10.50
N GLU A 179 1.75 -7.15 -9.87
CA GLU A 179 1.04 -6.52 -8.75
C GLU A 179 1.92 -6.25 -7.53
N TYR A 180 2.96 -7.06 -7.31
CA TYR A 180 3.78 -7.01 -6.10
C TYR A 180 5.25 -6.74 -6.38
N ASP A 181 5.77 -7.28 -7.49
CA ASP A 181 7.19 -7.33 -7.80
C ASP A 181 7.54 -6.48 -9.02
N LEU A 182 8.80 -6.07 -9.08
CA LEU A 182 9.40 -5.46 -10.25
C LEU A 182 10.42 -6.42 -10.87
N ILE A 183 10.62 -6.29 -12.17
CA ILE A 183 11.63 -7.03 -12.92
C ILE A 183 12.54 -6.02 -13.61
N GLY A 184 13.83 -6.26 -13.60
CA GLY A 184 14.79 -5.35 -14.19
C GLY A 184 16.10 -6.01 -14.58
N GLU A 185 16.94 -5.21 -15.17
CA GLU A 185 18.28 -5.58 -15.62
C GLU A 185 19.33 -4.61 -15.07
N VAL A 186 20.52 -5.10 -14.77
CA VAL A 186 21.62 -4.23 -14.34
C VAL A 186 22.03 -3.31 -15.49
N VAL A 187 22.18 -2.03 -15.15
CA VAL A 187 22.74 -1.03 -16.06
C VAL A 187 24.24 -0.94 -15.82
N TYR A 188 25.02 -1.43 -16.76
CA TYR A 188 26.47 -1.29 -16.72
C TYR A 188 26.87 0.08 -17.29
N GLU A 189 27.64 0.87 -16.53
CA GLU A 189 28.26 2.07 -17.07
C GLU A 189 29.41 1.64 -17.98
N PHE A 190 29.24 1.78 -19.28
CA PHE A 190 30.37 1.68 -20.21
C PHE A 190 31.26 2.91 -20.01
N THR A 191 32.35 2.76 -19.26
CA THR A 191 33.43 3.74 -19.25
C THR A 191 34.09 3.70 -20.64
N GLU A 192 33.84 4.74 -21.45
CA GLU A 192 34.65 5.01 -22.68
C GLU A 192 36.05 5.43 -22.30
#